data_07c875f4931b8cc81c413f0f8d5b83b1
#
_entry.id   07c875f4931b8cc81c413f0f8d5b83b1
#
_cell.length_a   1.000
_cell.length_b   1.000
_cell.length_c   1.000
_cell.angle_alpha   90.00
_cell.angle_beta   90.00
_cell.angle_gamma   90.00
#
_symmetry.space_group_name_H-M   'P 1'
#
loop_
_entity.id
_entity.type
_entity.pdbx_description
1 polymer ?
#
loop_
_entity_poly.entity_id
_entity_poly.type
_entity_poly.pdbx_seq_one_letter_code
_entity_poly.pdbx_strand_id
1 'polypeptide(L)'
;FIGLQCSEGYTYRSKKNRYAEIGICNTDKTIVSIAQRTMARVFKKEPSIAVRPIEGNHKATKELYTVRISSNDAYSMLELKAPELLQKAPQKRIPNFVKSGSKELKICFLKGFFMGDGFVDQERVGFSTSSIALAQDLQQLLSNVGVYSYIERNDYFKVVISGAQSYQRFLTIVPQQDHRLERIKRLVQRSTCRRN
;
A
#
# COMPACT_ATOMS: atom_id res chain seq x y z
N PHE A 1 7.40 5.10 -1.17
CA PHE A 1 7.79 3.86 -1.84
C PHE A 1 7.39 2.62 -1.04
N ILE A 2 7.95 2.39 0.17
CA ILE A 2 7.80 1.15 0.95
C ILE A 2 6.34 0.73 1.17
N GLY A 3 5.45 1.66 1.50
CA GLY A 3 4.03 1.34 1.67
C GLY A 3 3.38 0.84 0.37
N LEU A 4 3.67 1.48 -0.75
CA LEU A 4 3.16 1.07 -2.06
C LEU A 4 3.79 -0.26 -2.53
N GLN A 5 5.08 -0.50 -2.25
CA GLN A 5 5.72 -1.79 -2.50
C GLN A 5 5.13 -2.91 -1.64
N CYS A 6 4.74 -2.61 -0.41
CA CYS A 6 4.11 -3.59 0.48
C CYS A 6 2.72 -4.02 -0.02
N SER A 7 1.92 -3.09 -0.57
CA SER A 7 0.59 -3.37 -1.14
C SER A 7 0.66 -3.99 -2.54
N GLU A 8 1.14 -3.24 -3.51
CA GLU A 8 1.06 -3.52 -4.96
C GLU A 8 2.37 -4.12 -5.52
N GLY A 9 3.39 -4.25 -4.67
CA GLY A 9 4.72 -4.64 -5.11
C GLY A 9 4.94 -6.13 -5.17
N TYR A 10 5.81 -6.51 -6.10
CA TYR A 10 6.41 -7.83 -6.17
C TYR A 10 7.93 -7.72 -6.25
N THR A 11 8.59 -8.82 -5.95
CA THR A 11 10.03 -8.99 -6.15
C THR A 11 10.29 -10.34 -6.79
N TYR A 12 11.29 -10.39 -7.63
CA TYR A 12 11.74 -11.63 -8.27
C TYR A 12 13.28 -11.70 -8.28
N ARG A 13 13.83 -12.86 -8.01
CA ARG A 13 15.24 -13.16 -8.19
C ARG A 13 15.39 -14.53 -8.86
N SER A 14 16.18 -14.61 -9.92
CA SER A 14 16.42 -15.87 -10.61
C SER A 14 17.25 -16.83 -9.73
N LYS A 15 17.02 -18.16 -9.87
CA LYS A 15 17.72 -19.19 -9.07
C LYS A 15 19.25 -19.09 -9.11
N LYS A 16 19.81 -18.57 -10.21
CA LYS A 16 21.26 -18.39 -10.39
C LYS A 16 21.74 -16.98 -10.02
N ASN A 17 20.90 -16.16 -9.37
CA ASN A 17 21.19 -14.76 -8.99
C ASN A 17 21.67 -13.86 -10.14
N ARG A 18 21.43 -14.25 -11.40
CA ARG A 18 21.86 -13.49 -12.59
C ARG A 18 20.94 -12.32 -12.90
N TYR A 19 19.70 -12.38 -12.41
CA TYR A 19 18.66 -11.39 -12.67
C TYR A 19 17.79 -11.22 -11.44
N ALA A 20 17.55 -9.98 -11.07
CA ALA A 20 16.59 -9.64 -10.04
C ALA A 20 15.75 -8.45 -10.48
N GLU A 21 14.49 -8.41 -10.04
CA GLU A 21 13.52 -7.39 -10.38
C GLU A 21 12.69 -6.98 -9.16
N ILE A 22 12.44 -5.69 -9.06
CA ILE A 22 11.50 -5.09 -8.12
C ILE A 22 10.45 -4.41 -8.97
N GLY A 23 9.17 -4.69 -8.75
CA GLY A 23 8.09 -4.10 -9.53
C GLY A 23 6.88 -3.71 -8.69
N ILE A 24 6.09 -2.78 -9.23
CA ILE A 24 4.79 -2.35 -8.73
C ILE A 24 3.81 -2.44 -9.89
N CYS A 25 2.68 -3.12 -9.67
CA CYS A 25 1.63 -3.28 -10.68
C CYS A 25 0.38 -2.53 -10.27
N ASN A 26 -0.18 -1.69 -11.15
CA ASN A 26 -1.46 -1.05 -10.88
C ASN A 26 -2.17 -0.65 -12.19
N THR A 27 -3.49 -0.46 -12.15
CA THR A 27 -4.31 0.02 -13.28
C THR A 27 -4.54 1.54 -13.23
N ASP A 28 -4.26 2.20 -12.12
CA ASP A 28 -4.39 3.66 -11.95
C ASP A 28 -3.10 4.36 -12.38
N LYS A 29 -3.18 5.14 -13.45
CA LYS A 29 -2.05 5.90 -14.02
C LYS A 29 -1.41 6.88 -13.02
N THR A 30 -2.20 7.41 -12.07
CA THR A 30 -1.68 8.29 -11.00
C THR A 30 -0.75 7.50 -10.07
N ILE A 31 -1.17 6.30 -9.64
CA ILE A 31 -0.36 5.41 -8.81
C ILE A 31 0.89 4.96 -9.56
N VAL A 32 0.76 4.62 -10.85
CA VAL A 32 1.88 4.26 -11.73
C VAL A 32 2.92 5.39 -11.80
N SER A 33 2.49 6.63 -12.00
CA SER A 33 3.38 7.80 -12.03
C SER A 33 4.09 8.03 -10.68
N ILE A 34 3.38 7.83 -9.56
CA ILE A 34 3.97 7.91 -8.22
C ILE A 34 4.99 6.79 -8.01
N ALA A 35 4.66 5.55 -8.42
CA ALA A 35 5.57 4.42 -8.35
C ALA A 35 6.86 4.70 -9.14
N GLN A 36 6.75 5.14 -10.38
CA GLN A 36 7.89 5.47 -11.23
C GLN A 36 8.82 6.49 -10.56
N ARG A 37 8.28 7.64 -10.15
CA ARG A 37 9.07 8.71 -9.52
C ARG A 37 9.71 8.27 -8.21
N THR A 38 8.98 7.53 -7.37
CA THR A 38 9.51 7.08 -6.08
C THR A 38 10.56 6.00 -6.23
N MET A 39 10.40 5.06 -7.17
CA MET A 39 11.39 4.04 -7.47
C MET A 39 12.67 4.67 -8.05
N ALA A 40 12.55 5.59 -9.03
CA ALA A 40 13.70 6.31 -9.58
C ALA A 40 14.50 7.03 -8.48
N ARG A 41 13.80 7.70 -7.56
CA ARG A 41 14.42 8.43 -6.44
C ARG A 41 15.11 7.51 -5.43
N VAL A 42 14.50 6.37 -5.09
CA VAL A 42 15.02 5.42 -4.08
C VAL A 42 16.21 4.66 -4.62
N PHE A 43 16.09 4.13 -5.83
CA PHE A 43 17.11 3.25 -6.43
C PHE A 43 18.14 3.99 -7.31
N LYS A 44 17.97 5.32 -7.50
CA LYS A 44 18.82 6.13 -8.39
C LYS A 44 18.94 5.54 -9.80
N LYS A 45 17.87 4.95 -10.29
CA LYS A 45 17.77 4.27 -11.58
C LYS A 45 16.38 4.48 -12.17
N GLU A 46 16.29 4.80 -13.46
CA GLU A 46 15.01 4.95 -14.14
C GLU A 46 14.30 3.61 -14.28
N PRO A 47 13.04 3.49 -13.78
CA PRO A 47 12.24 2.30 -13.97
C PRO A 47 11.73 2.19 -15.39
N SER A 48 11.62 0.98 -15.91
CA SER A 48 10.85 0.69 -17.13
C SER A 48 9.38 0.52 -16.81
N ILE A 49 8.51 0.87 -17.77
CA ILE A 49 7.07 0.66 -17.69
C ILE A 49 6.67 -0.33 -18.78
N ALA A 50 6.03 -1.42 -18.38
CA ALA A 50 5.37 -2.35 -19.29
C ALA A 50 3.85 -2.23 -19.13
N VAL A 51 3.14 -2.35 -20.24
CA VAL A 51 1.68 -2.30 -20.28
C VAL A 51 1.17 -3.65 -20.76
N ARG A 52 0.29 -4.27 -19.97
CA ARG A 52 -0.49 -5.42 -20.42
C ARG A 52 -1.84 -4.92 -20.90
N PRO A 53 -2.14 -5.01 -22.22
CA PRO A 53 -3.42 -4.56 -22.77
C PRO A 53 -4.58 -5.43 -22.28
N ILE A 54 -5.79 -4.93 -22.47
CA ILE A 54 -7.04 -5.65 -22.15
C ILE A 54 -7.27 -6.81 -23.12
N GLU A 55 -6.78 -6.72 -24.34
CA GLU A 55 -6.94 -7.71 -25.41
C GLU A 55 -6.43 -9.09 -24.99
N GLY A 56 -7.29 -10.10 -25.14
CA GLY A 56 -6.99 -11.51 -24.80
C GLY A 56 -7.26 -11.91 -23.35
N ASN A 57 -7.69 -11.00 -22.50
CA ASN A 57 -8.10 -11.31 -21.12
C ASN A 57 -9.57 -10.93 -20.88
N HIS A 58 -10.48 -11.85 -21.05
CA HIS A 58 -11.95 -11.64 -20.90
C HIS A 58 -12.40 -11.13 -19.53
N LYS A 59 -11.52 -11.13 -18.52
CA LYS A 59 -11.82 -10.60 -17.16
C LYS A 59 -11.21 -9.22 -16.91
N ALA A 60 -10.30 -8.74 -17.75
CA ALA A 60 -9.66 -7.45 -17.56
C ALA A 60 -10.53 -6.32 -18.13
N THR A 61 -10.84 -5.33 -17.30
CA THR A 61 -11.60 -4.13 -17.68
C THR A 61 -10.71 -2.90 -17.83
N LYS A 62 -9.43 -2.99 -17.46
CA LYS A 62 -8.44 -1.91 -17.52
C LYS A 62 -7.07 -2.46 -17.87
N GLU A 63 -6.26 -1.62 -18.52
CA GLU A 63 -4.84 -1.90 -18.74
C GLU A 63 -4.09 -2.05 -17.41
N LEU A 64 -3.21 -3.04 -17.32
CA LEU A 64 -2.33 -3.22 -16.18
C LEU A 64 -0.94 -2.69 -16.51
N TYR A 65 -0.50 -1.72 -15.75
CA TYR A 65 0.83 -1.13 -15.84
C TYR A 65 1.76 -1.80 -14.82
N THR A 66 2.96 -2.14 -15.25
CA THR A 66 4.03 -2.65 -14.40
C THR A 66 5.21 -1.69 -14.45
N VAL A 67 5.50 -1.03 -13.35
CA VAL A 67 6.69 -0.20 -13.15
C VAL A 67 7.75 -1.06 -12.50
N ARG A 68 8.93 -1.22 -13.13
CA ARG A 68 9.94 -2.16 -12.66
C ARG A 68 11.37 -1.67 -12.79
N ILE A 69 12.22 -2.11 -11.87
CA ILE A 69 13.68 -1.96 -11.93
C ILE A 69 14.29 -3.36 -11.95
N SER A 70 15.06 -3.63 -13.01
CA SER A 70 15.88 -4.84 -13.11
C SER A 70 17.28 -4.50 -12.60
N SER A 71 17.62 -4.95 -11.39
CA SER A 71 18.91 -4.68 -10.74
C SER A 71 19.13 -5.59 -9.54
N ASN A 72 20.26 -6.31 -9.53
CA ASN A 72 20.68 -7.11 -8.39
C ASN A 72 21.01 -6.21 -7.18
N ASP A 73 21.63 -5.04 -7.39
CA ASP A 73 21.98 -4.11 -6.30
C ASP A 73 20.73 -3.53 -5.63
N ALA A 74 19.73 -3.12 -6.44
CA ALA A 74 18.46 -2.64 -5.90
C ALA A 74 17.75 -3.73 -5.09
N TYR A 75 17.76 -4.97 -5.58
CA TYR A 75 17.19 -6.11 -4.86
C TYR A 75 17.95 -6.38 -3.56
N SER A 76 19.28 -6.41 -3.57
CA SER A 76 20.10 -6.65 -2.38
C SER A 76 19.96 -5.52 -1.35
N MET A 77 19.79 -4.27 -1.82
CA MET A 77 19.46 -3.15 -0.93
C MET A 77 18.11 -3.37 -0.23
N LEU A 78 17.09 -3.83 -0.97
CA LEU A 78 15.77 -4.12 -0.39
C LEU A 78 15.85 -5.32 0.57
N GLU A 79 16.58 -6.38 0.21
CA GLU A 79 16.84 -7.57 1.04
C GLU A 79 17.50 -7.19 2.38
N LEU A 80 18.45 -6.27 2.36
CA LEU A 80 19.13 -5.80 3.56
C LEU A 80 18.26 -4.88 4.43
N LYS A 81 17.48 -3.98 3.82
CA LYS A 81 16.76 -2.91 4.54
C LYS A 81 15.31 -3.23 4.86
N ALA A 82 14.67 -4.08 4.07
CA ALA A 82 13.25 -4.41 4.17
C ALA A 82 12.95 -5.86 3.71
N PRO A 83 13.60 -6.88 4.32
CA PRO A 83 13.44 -8.29 3.90
C PRO A 83 11.99 -8.76 3.97
N GLU A 84 11.16 -8.14 4.80
CA GLU A 84 9.74 -8.45 4.93
C GLU A 84 8.95 -8.22 3.63
N LEU A 85 9.43 -7.33 2.75
CA LEU A 85 8.80 -7.06 1.45
C LEU A 85 9.14 -8.10 0.39
N LEU A 86 10.12 -8.97 0.62
CA LEU A 86 10.49 -10.06 -0.27
C LEU A 86 9.57 -11.27 -0.11
N GLN A 87 8.75 -11.28 0.91
CA GLN A 87 7.84 -12.37 1.22
C GLN A 87 6.64 -12.38 0.27
N LYS A 88 6.04 -13.56 0.08
CA LYS A 88 4.77 -13.71 -0.64
C LYS A 88 3.64 -13.01 0.13
N ALA A 89 2.59 -12.61 -0.58
CA ALA A 89 1.49 -11.83 -0.01
C ALA A 89 0.96 -12.35 1.35
N PRO A 90 0.73 -13.66 1.58
CA PRO A 90 0.24 -14.14 2.88
C PRO A 90 1.25 -14.04 4.03
N GLN A 91 2.56 -13.90 3.73
CA GLN A 91 3.62 -13.79 4.72
C GLN A 91 4.18 -12.35 4.84
N LYS A 92 3.71 -11.41 4.02
CA LYS A 92 4.17 -10.01 4.10
C LYS A 92 3.94 -9.42 5.48
N ARG A 93 4.86 -8.56 5.89
CA ARG A 93 4.79 -7.76 7.11
C ARG A 93 5.26 -6.33 6.84
N ILE A 94 4.98 -5.43 7.77
CA ILE A 94 5.57 -4.10 7.74
C ILE A 94 7.04 -4.19 8.15
N PRO A 95 7.98 -3.59 7.37
CA PRO A 95 9.39 -3.57 7.74
C PRO A 95 9.64 -3.00 9.15
N ASN A 96 10.54 -3.64 9.89
CA ASN A 96 10.80 -3.29 11.29
C ASN A 96 11.20 -1.83 11.48
N PHE A 97 12.00 -1.26 10.57
CA PHE A 97 12.40 0.15 10.65
C PHE A 97 11.21 1.12 10.50
N VAL A 98 10.12 0.72 9.83
CA VAL A 98 8.88 1.51 9.77
C VAL A 98 8.14 1.42 11.11
N LYS A 99 8.04 0.22 11.68
CA LYS A 99 7.34 0.00 12.97
C LYS A 99 8.02 0.74 14.13
N SER A 100 9.35 0.76 14.17
CA SER A 100 10.15 1.48 15.17
C SER A 100 10.42 2.94 14.83
N GLY A 101 10.10 3.37 13.60
CA GLY A 101 10.40 4.70 13.10
C GLY A 101 9.51 5.81 13.66
N SER A 102 9.78 7.04 13.23
CA SER A 102 9.02 8.22 13.64
C SER A 102 7.55 8.16 13.20
N LYS A 103 6.72 9.00 13.80
CA LYS A 103 5.30 9.13 13.44
C LYS A 103 5.13 9.51 11.95
N GLU A 104 5.98 10.39 11.46
CA GLU A 104 5.98 10.85 10.05
C GLU A 104 6.28 9.69 9.10
N LEU A 105 7.25 8.82 9.44
CA LEU A 105 7.57 7.64 8.65
C LEU A 105 6.39 6.65 8.60
N LYS A 106 5.72 6.43 9.73
CA LYS A 106 4.50 5.60 9.81
C LYS A 106 3.38 6.16 8.96
N ILE A 107 3.15 7.48 9.02
CA ILE A 107 2.16 8.17 8.16
C ILE A 107 2.52 8.03 6.68
N CYS A 108 3.78 8.23 6.31
CA CYS A 108 4.25 8.06 4.93
C CYS A 108 4.06 6.62 4.43
N PHE A 109 4.31 5.63 5.28
CA PHE A 109 4.03 4.22 4.95
C PHE A 109 2.53 3.99 4.72
N LEU A 110 1.67 4.42 5.66
CA LEU A 110 0.22 4.27 5.56
C LEU A 110 -0.37 4.95 4.32
N LYS A 111 0.14 6.14 3.96
CA LYS A 111 -0.21 6.82 2.69
C LYS A 111 0.06 5.94 1.48
N GLY A 112 1.27 5.40 1.39
CA GLY A 112 1.66 4.55 0.28
C GLY A 112 0.88 3.24 0.23
N PHE A 113 0.64 2.62 1.38
CA PHE A 113 -0.14 1.38 1.46
C PHE A 113 -1.61 1.60 1.11
N PHE A 114 -2.20 2.73 1.54
CA PHE A 114 -3.59 3.07 1.23
C PHE A 114 -3.82 3.27 -0.27
N MET A 115 -2.88 3.83 -0.99
CA MET A 115 -3.01 3.98 -2.45
C MET A 115 -3.24 2.64 -3.17
N GLY A 116 -2.60 1.56 -2.73
CA GLY A 116 -2.79 0.20 -3.27
C GLY A 116 -3.99 -0.51 -2.63
N ASP A 117 -3.79 -1.05 -1.45
CA ASP A 117 -4.73 -1.95 -0.75
C ASP A 117 -5.73 -1.23 0.17
N GLY A 118 -5.85 0.10 0.09
CA GLY A 118 -6.89 0.85 0.79
C GLY A 118 -8.26 0.64 0.16
N PHE A 119 -9.31 0.61 0.97
CA PHE A 119 -10.68 0.60 0.49
C PHE A 119 -11.55 1.67 1.16
N VAL A 120 -12.59 2.09 0.46
CA VAL A 120 -13.68 2.92 0.98
C VAL A 120 -14.98 2.36 0.43
N ASP A 121 -15.84 1.83 1.30
CA ASP A 121 -17.21 1.45 0.96
C ASP A 121 -18.22 2.51 1.42
N GLN A 122 -19.51 2.17 1.50
CA GLN A 122 -20.55 3.14 1.86
C GLN A 122 -20.43 3.66 3.30
N GLU A 123 -19.91 2.85 4.22
CA GLU A 123 -19.89 3.14 5.66
C GLU A 123 -18.51 3.00 6.29
N ARG A 124 -17.54 2.46 5.58
CA ARG A 124 -16.25 2.05 6.14
C ARG A 124 -15.08 2.47 5.26
N VAL A 125 -13.96 2.69 5.91
CA VAL A 125 -12.65 2.91 5.28
C VAL A 125 -11.61 2.06 6.00
N GLY A 126 -10.62 1.56 5.26
CA GLY A 126 -9.59 0.73 5.83
C GLY A 126 -8.63 0.14 4.80
N PHE A 127 -8.04 -0.98 5.15
CA PHE A 127 -7.04 -1.70 4.36
C PHE A 127 -7.41 -3.17 4.23
N SER A 128 -7.06 -3.77 3.09
CA SER A 128 -7.25 -5.20 2.84
C SER A 128 -5.91 -5.91 2.70
N THR A 129 -5.79 -7.13 3.21
CA THR A 129 -4.58 -7.95 3.03
C THR A 129 -4.87 -9.44 3.20
N SER A 130 -4.11 -10.30 2.54
CA SER A 130 -4.13 -11.75 2.75
C SER A 130 -3.27 -12.21 3.95
N SER A 131 -2.45 -11.31 4.54
CA SER A 131 -1.58 -11.61 5.67
C SER A 131 -2.19 -11.15 6.99
N ILE A 132 -2.45 -12.08 7.92
CA ILE A 132 -2.88 -11.72 9.28
C ILE A 132 -1.81 -10.92 10.02
N ALA A 133 -0.54 -11.27 9.84
CA ALA A 133 0.56 -10.56 10.47
C ALA A 133 0.67 -9.11 9.98
N LEU A 134 0.45 -8.88 8.67
CA LEU A 134 0.40 -7.53 8.10
C LEU A 134 -0.82 -6.75 8.61
N ALA A 135 -1.99 -7.40 8.75
CA ALA A 135 -3.19 -6.76 9.30
C ALA A 135 -2.95 -6.28 10.75
N GLN A 136 -2.30 -7.12 11.58
CA GLN A 136 -1.93 -6.77 12.95
C GLN A 136 -0.91 -5.62 12.98
N ASP A 137 0.12 -5.67 12.13
CA ASP A 137 1.11 -4.59 11.99
C ASP A 137 0.44 -3.27 11.57
N LEU A 138 -0.52 -3.30 10.62
CA LEU A 138 -1.28 -2.12 10.19
C LEU A 138 -2.14 -1.55 11.32
N GLN A 139 -2.83 -2.41 12.08
CA GLN A 139 -3.63 -1.99 13.24
C GLN A 139 -2.75 -1.30 14.29
N GLN A 140 -1.59 -1.86 14.58
CA GLN A 140 -0.63 -1.26 15.50
C GLN A 140 -0.11 0.08 14.98
N LEU A 141 0.23 0.18 13.68
CA LEU A 141 0.67 1.45 13.10
C LEU A 141 -0.40 2.53 13.19
N LEU A 142 -1.66 2.19 12.87
CA LEU A 142 -2.79 3.09 12.99
C LEU A 142 -2.96 3.59 14.43
N SER A 143 -2.89 2.69 15.41
CA SER A 143 -2.92 3.05 16.84
C SER A 143 -1.80 4.03 17.21
N ASN A 144 -0.58 3.79 16.73
CA ASN A 144 0.58 4.66 17.00
C ASN A 144 0.41 6.09 16.43
N VAL A 145 -0.42 6.27 15.41
CA VAL A 145 -0.75 7.58 14.85
C VAL A 145 -2.10 8.12 15.35
N GLY A 146 -2.71 7.43 16.31
CA GLY A 146 -3.95 7.84 16.99
C GLY A 146 -5.22 7.54 16.21
N VAL A 147 -5.19 6.55 15.32
CA VAL A 147 -6.35 6.07 14.56
C VAL A 147 -6.76 4.70 15.11
N TYR A 148 -7.97 4.62 15.67
CA TYR A 148 -8.52 3.35 16.14
C TYR A 148 -9.04 2.52 14.96
N SER A 149 -8.77 1.22 15.01
CA SER A 149 -9.20 0.24 14.00
C SER A 149 -9.39 -1.14 14.60
N TYR A 150 -10.11 -2.00 13.91
CA TYR A 150 -10.28 -3.41 14.26
C TYR A 150 -10.08 -4.29 13.02
N ILE A 151 -9.83 -5.58 13.25
CA ILE A 151 -9.59 -6.55 12.17
C ILE A 151 -10.84 -7.40 11.99
N GLU A 152 -11.35 -7.45 10.76
CA GLU A 152 -12.36 -8.40 10.30
C GLU A 152 -11.69 -9.50 9.48
N ARG A 153 -12.20 -10.72 9.58
CA ARG A 153 -11.77 -11.86 8.77
C ARG A 153 -12.93 -12.37 7.92
N ASN A 154 -12.73 -12.33 6.61
CA ASN A 154 -13.56 -13.02 5.63
C ASN A 154 -12.62 -13.88 4.77
N ASP A 155 -12.69 -13.78 3.42
CA ASP A 155 -11.73 -14.43 2.52
C ASP A 155 -10.30 -13.87 2.68
N TYR A 156 -10.21 -12.63 3.13
CA TYR A 156 -8.98 -11.92 3.49
C TYR A 156 -9.21 -11.07 4.75
N PHE A 157 -8.14 -10.48 5.29
CA PHE A 157 -8.23 -9.63 6.47
C PHE A 157 -8.49 -8.18 6.07
N LYS A 158 -9.46 -7.55 6.76
CA LYS A 158 -9.73 -6.11 6.63
C LYS A 158 -9.39 -5.40 7.94
N VAL A 159 -8.53 -4.39 7.86
CA VAL A 159 -8.27 -3.47 8.98
C VAL A 159 -9.18 -2.28 8.80
N VAL A 160 -10.28 -2.26 9.56
CA VAL A 160 -11.36 -1.28 9.43
C VAL A 160 -11.17 -0.16 10.44
N ILE A 161 -11.14 1.08 9.97
CA ILE A 161 -11.06 2.27 10.82
C ILE A 161 -12.44 2.54 11.43
N SER A 162 -12.48 2.87 12.73
CA SER A 162 -13.73 3.06 13.47
C SER A 162 -13.69 4.33 14.32
N GLY A 163 -14.85 5.01 14.38
CA GLY A 163 -15.07 6.18 15.18
C GLY A 163 -14.74 7.51 14.48
N ALA A 164 -15.60 8.53 14.75
CA ALA A 164 -15.53 9.84 14.10
C ALA A 164 -14.15 10.52 14.23
N GLN A 165 -13.54 10.44 15.41
CA GLN A 165 -12.21 11.03 15.66
C GLN A 165 -11.13 10.31 14.84
N SER A 166 -11.23 8.98 14.67
CA SER A 166 -10.31 8.19 13.84
C SER A 166 -10.45 8.54 12.37
N TYR A 167 -11.68 8.73 11.87
CA TYR A 167 -11.90 9.19 10.49
C TYR A 167 -11.29 10.58 10.25
N GLN A 168 -11.48 11.54 11.17
CA GLN A 168 -10.88 12.87 11.07
C GLN A 168 -9.35 12.81 11.02
N ARG A 169 -8.72 12.01 11.89
CA ARG A 169 -7.27 11.80 11.88
C ARG A 169 -6.82 11.09 10.61
N PHE A 170 -7.56 10.11 10.15
CA PHE A 170 -7.22 9.38 8.95
C PHE A 170 -7.25 10.24 7.69
N LEU A 171 -8.11 11.26 7.62
CA LEU A 171 -8.11 12.25 6.52
C LEU A 171 -6.74 12.92 6.33
N THR A 172 -5.97 13.13 7.39
CA THR A 172 -4.61 13.71 7.29
C THR A 172 -3.58 12.73 6.72
N ILE A 173 -3.92 11.44 6.73
CA ILE A 173 -3.07 10.35 6.20
C ILE A 173 -3.38 10.12 4.72
N VAL A 174 -4.61 10.30 4.26
CA VAL A 174 -5.01 10.05 2.88
C VAL A 174 -4.31 11.03 1.93
N PRO A 175 -3.73 10.57 0.81
CA PRO A 175 -3.16 11.47 -0.19
C PRO A 175 -4.21 12.42 -0.77
N GLN A 176 -3.86 13.69 -0.97
CA GLN A 176 -4.79 14.72 -1.49
C GLN A 176 -5.32 14.38 -2.89
N GLN A 177 -4.53 13.69 -3.71
CA GLN A 177 -4.90 13.26 -5.07
C GLN A 177 -5.64 11.91 -5.09
N ASP A 178 -5.95 11.30 -3.95
CA ASP A 178 -6.64 10.02 -3.91
C ASP A 178 -8.13 10.21 -4.26
N HIS A 179 -8.59 9.51 -5.28
CA HIS A 179 -9.98 9.59 -5.77
C HIS A 179 -11.03 9.19 -4.70
N ARG A 180 -10.61 8.51 -3.63
CA ARG A 180 -11.46 8.10 -2.50
C ARG A 180 -11.62 9.19 -1.43
N LEU A 181 -10.83 10.29 -1.49
CA LEU A 181 -10.79 11.33 -0.46
C LEU A 181 -12.17 11.93 -0.17
N GLU A 182 -12.95 12.25 -1.20
CA GLU A 182 -14.29 12.83 -1.04
C GLU A 182 -15.28 11.87 -0.37
N ARG A 183 -15.14 10.57 -0.61
CA ARG A 183 -15.96 9.55 0.07
C ARG A 183 -15.62 9.50 1.56
N ILE A 184 -14.34 9.60 1.92
CA ILE A 184 -13.90 9.61 3.33
C ILE A 184 -14.41 10.88 4.03
N LYS A 185 -14.37 12.05 3.40
CA LYS A 185 -14.95 13.29 3.95
C LYS A 185 -16.44 13.13 4.27
N ARG A 186 -17.20 12.46 3.39
CA ARG A 186 -18.63 12.16 3.65
C ARG A 186 -18.82 11.22 4.85
N LEU A 187 -17.94 10.22 5.04
CA LEU A 187 -17.97 9.34 6.22
C LEU A 187 -17.72 10.13 7.50
N VAL A 188 -16.77 11.07 7.50
CA VAL A 188 -16.53 11.97 8.65
C VAL A 188 -17.77 12.76 8.98
N GLN A 189 -18.39 13.42 8.01
CA GLN A 189 -19.60 14.22 8.21
C GLN A 189 -20.75 13.40 8.81
N ARG A 190 -21.02 12.22 8.25
CA ARG A 190 -22.08 11.32 8.75
C ARG A 190 -21.82 10.85 10.18
N SER A 191 -20.56 10.57 10.52
CA SER A 191 -20.20 10.08 11.85
C SER A 191 -20.25 11.16 12.94
N THR A 192 -20.12 12.43 12.58
CA THR A 192 -20.31 13.57 13.51
C THR A 192 -21.78 13.89 13.74
N CYS A 193 -22.63 13.80 12.70
CA CYS A 193 -24.08 14.06 12.83
C CYS A 193 -24.83 13.00 13.67
N ARG A 194 -24.35 11.77 13.76
CA ARG A 194 -24.98 10.70 14.57
C ARG A 194 -24.75 10.85 16.10
N ARG A 195 -23.97 11.85 16.54
CA ARG A 195 -23.67 12.10 17.96
C ARG A 195 -24.49 13.25 18.59
N ASN A 196 -25.25 13.93 17.78
CA ASN A 196 -26.25 14.93 18.22
C ASN A 196 -27.65 14.32 18.14
#